data_d72e1644fe5df6fc40ac493a99d957b3
#
_entry.id   d72e1644fe5df6fc40ac493a99d957b3
#
_cell.length_a   1.000
_cell.length_b   1.000
_cell.length_c   1.000
_cell.angle_alpha   90.00
_cell.angle_beta   90.00
_cell.angle_gamma   90.00
#
_symmetry.space_group_name_H-M   'P 1'
#
loop_
_entity.id
_entity.type
_entity.pdbx_description
1 polymer ?
#
loop_
_entity_poly.entity_id
_entity_poly.type
_entity_poly.pdbx_seq_one_letter_code
_entity_poly.pdbx_strand_id
1 'polypeptide(L)'
;MTPDPADSEKIPLGWAVAVGGAVALVVGAVYLGTLAPTVLPYGTPYTLDSPMLQAAVPVLGVGHPTGYPTYMMLTHLFTYLPFGDVAYRVNLASAVYGVAAVAAVYWAGLLLGRRVLAAAAGSLAFGFSAAFWSQAVISEVYTLNAFFVALFLCLLLLWRERRGPRILLAASLVAGLSLTHHLSSGLLIPAGGLFVALVDRGVFLRAGLLLKGAGAFALGLLPLLYLPVRASMGAPLNEADPSTPGRFLNLVTGGSFLAESSEAGRQCSPSALTLEGPAAKLASFGRELLVQFPLAFLALGAFGTAYLLFRDRAAAGLLGVVSLGSLLHGLAYLWLGIEDFAAFLIPGLLALSLCACVGIGLLLRPMDDLRDAPGRILPVVLSAVLLAMPLVGAWISYGAMDRSGAYEGRRAIEAVVDNAERGATVLHHRSPLWYTVLVEERRRDLTLVDPFCTSWDRRTDLVWPADLTATQSAARYGTDDTTGVEAARKAARRGPVYVLDHGRVDYDRFREAGLDPVPVGEGNQLRKLVPRTDDR
;
A
#
# COMPACT_ATOMS: atom_id res chain seq x y z
N MET A 1 -35.19 -16.79 8.00
CA MET A 1 -35.07 -17.38 9.33
C MET A 1 -33.92 -16.64 10.01
N THR A 2 -34.20 -15.75 10.94
CA THR A 2 -33.19 -15.19 11.84
C THR A 2 -32.64 -16.34 12.70
N PRO A 3 -31.32 -16.37 12.98
CA PRO A 3 -30.77 -17.35 13.92
C PRO A 3 -31.49 -17.21 15.25
N ASP A 4 -31.79 -18.34 15.85
CA ASP A 4 -32.46 -18.42 17.16
C ASP A 4 -31.65 -17.63 18.20
N PRO A 5 -32.25 -16.69 18.93
CA PRO A 5 -31.54 -15.90 19.95
C PRO A 5 -31.03 -16.78 21.13
N ALA A 6 -31.49 -18.00 21.24
CA ALA A 6 -31.11 -18.92 22.33
C ALA A 6 -29.71 -19.53 22.20
N ASP A 7 -29.07 -19.50 21.02
CA ASP A 7 -27.75 -20.12 20.77
C ASP A 7 -26.54 -19.17 20.95
N SER A 8 -26.72 -17.95 21.43
CA SER A 8 -25.60 -17.06 21.66
C SER A 8 -25.13 -17.13 23.12
N GLU A 9 -24.32 -18.11 23.46
CA GLU A 9 -23.42 -17.94 24.61
C GLU A 9 -22.68 -16.61 24.44
N LYS A 10 -22.98 -15.63 25.31
CA LYS A 10 -22.38 -14.29 25.25
C LYS A 10 -20.87 -14.44 25.45
N ILE A 11 -20.10 -14.26 24.38
CA ILE A 11 -18.63 -14.23 24.48
C ILE A 11 -18.25 -13.18 25.53
N PRO A 12 -17.53 -13.57 26.62
CA PRO A 12 -17.09 -12.60 27.62
C PRO A 12 -16.22 -11.54 26.95
N LEU A 13 -16.63 -10.27 27.05
CA LEU A 13 -15.92 -9.15 26.40
C LEU A 13 -14.44 -9.12 26.78
N GLY A 14 -14.13 -9.38 28.07
CA GLY A 14 -12.74 -9.43 28.56
C GLY A 14 -11.89 -10.48 27.84
N TRP A 15 -12.46 -11.64 27.56
CA TRP A 15 -11.79 -12.69 26.78
C TRP A 15 -11.58 -12.29 25.33
N ALA A 16 -12.58 -11.73 24.67
CA ALA A 16 -12.47 -11.24 23.30
C ALA A 16 -11.40 -10.14 23.17
N VAL A 17 -11.35 -9.20 24.11
CA VAL A 17 -10.33 -8.14 24.16
C VAL A 17 -8.94 -8.72 24.40
N ALA A 18 -8.80 -9.67 25.32
CA ALA A 18 -7.49 -10.29 25.62
C ALA A 18 -6.92 -11.02 24.41
N VAL A 19 -7.74 -11.82 23.72
CA VAL A 19 -7.29 -12.55 22.52
C VAL A 19 -7.01 -11.58 21.35
N GLY A 20 -7.86 -10.57 21.12
CA GLY A 20 -7.59 -9.54 20.10
C GLY A 20 -6.30 -8.76 20.37
N GLY A 21 -6.05 -8.44 21.64
CA GLY A 21 -4.78 -7.85 22.09
C GLY A 21 -3.58 -8.75 21.84
N ALA A 22 -3.70 -10.05 22.14
CA ALA A 22 -2.64 -11.03 21.88
C ALA A 22 -2.34 -11.17 20.38
N VAL A 23 -3.37 -11.21 19.52
CA VAL A 23 -3.20 -11.19 18.05
C VAL A 23 -2.45 -9.93 17.60
N ALA A 24 -2.87 -8.76 18.08
CA ALA A 24 -2.22 -7.49 17.73
C ALA A 24 -0.75 -7.44 18.18
N LEU A 25 -0.45 -7.96 19.38
CA LEU A 25 0.91 -8.04 19.91
C LEU A 25 1.79 -9.01 19.11
N VAL A 26 1.29 -10.20 18.75
CA VAL A 26 2.04 -11.17 17.94
C VAL A 26 2.37 -10.60 16.57
N VAL A 27 1.37 -10.04 15.87
CA VAL A 27 1.57 -9.42 14.55
C VAL A 27 2.50 -8.22 14.66
N GLY A 28 2.30 -7.36 15.65
CA GLY A 28 3.15 -6.18 15.88
C GLY A 28 4.60 -6.55 16.17
N ALA A 29 4.84 -7.58 16.99
CA ALA A 29 6.19 -8.06 17.28
C ALA A 29 6.90 -8.59 16.03
N VAL A 30 6.19 -9.34 15.18
CA VAL A 30 6.74 -9.84 13.91
C VAL A 30 7.01 -8.69 12.94
N TYR A 31 6.09 -7.73 12.79
CA TYR A 31 6.29 -6.57 11.91
C TYR A 31 7.48 -5.72 12.36
N LEU A 32 7.60 -5.46 13.66
CA LEU A 32 8.75 -4.71 14.20
C LEU A 32 10.07 -5.46 14.01
N GLY A 33 10.06 -6.79 14.15
CA GLY A 33 11.24 -7.63 13.94
C GLY A 33 11.68 -7.72 12.49
N THR A 34 10.78 -7.46 11.53
CA THR A 34 11.03 -7.53 10.08
C THR A 34 10.99 -6.17 9.39
N LEU A 35 10.85 -5.08 10.15
CA LEU A 35 10.72 -3.72 9.65
C LEU A 35 12.01 -3.22 8.98
N ALA A 36 11.88 -2.54 7.86
CA ALA A 36 13.01 -1.87 7.21
C ALA A 36 13.61 -0.79 8.13
N PRO A 37 14.96 -0.83 8.37
CA PRO A 37 15.60 -0.03 9.42
C PRO A 37 15.87 1.42 9.01
N THR A 38 15.78 1.75 7.75
CA THR A 38 16.15 3.05 7.19
C THR A 38 15.51 3.27 5.82
N VAL A 39 16.01 4.27 5.08
CA VAL A 39 15.58 4.60 3.72
C VAL A 39 15.81 3.43 2.77
N LEU A 40 14.83 3.18 1.92
CA LEU A 40 14.81 2.09 0.95
C LEU A 40 15.25 2.55 -0.44
N PRO A 41 15.80 1.66 -1.27
CA PRO A 41 16.09 1.94 -2.67
C PRO A 41 14.82 1.83 -3.51
N TYR A 42 14.83 2.43 -4.70
CA TYR A 42 13.86 2.15 -5.74
C TYR A 42 14.18 0.83 -6.45
N GLY A 43 13.16 0.09 -6.86
CA GLY A 43 13.30 -1.01 -7.83
C GLY A 43 13.49 -2.40 -7.23
N THR A 44 13.45 -2.57 -5.91
CA THR A 44 13.33 -3.90 -5.31
C THR A 44 11.86 -4.34 -5.28
N PRO A 45 11.55 -5.65 -5.28
CA PRO A 45 10.16 -6.09 -5.15
C PRO A 45 9.49 -5.39 -3.96
N TYR A 46 8.31 -4.79 -4.22
CA TYR A 46 7.48 -4.10 -3.24
C TYR A 46 7.96 -2.71 -2.75
N THR A 47 9.10 -2.15 -3.22
CA THR A 47 9.60 -0.85 -2.73
C THR A 47 9.56 0.27 -3.78
N LEU A 48 8.59 0.22 -4.71
CA LEU A 48 8.50 1.20 -5.80
C LEU A 48 8.26 2.63 -5.31
N ASP A 49 7.41 2.81 -4.31
CA ASP A 49 7.01 4.12 -3.81
C ASP A 49 7.68 4.50 -2.47
N SER A 50 8.27 3.54 -1.77
CA SER A 50 8.85 3.75 -0.45
C SER A 50 9.86 4.90 -0.37
N PRO A 51 10.87 5.04 -1.27
CA PRO A 51 11.84 6.13 -1.16
C PRO A 51 11.20 7.50 -1.36
N MET A 52 10.17 7.60 -2.21
CA MET A 52 9.41 8.84 -2.40
C MET A 52 8.57 9.18 -1.18
N LEU A 53 7.87 8.22 -0.61
CA LEU A 53 7.08 8.42 0.61
C LEU A 53 7.96 8.81 1.79
N GLN A 54 9.14 8.18 1.93
CA GLN A 54 10.12 8.50 2.97
C GLN A 54 10.69 9.92 2.84
N ALA A 55 10.75 10.46 1.62
CA ALA A 55 11.16 11.84 1.37
C ALA A 55 9.99 12.85 1.47
N ALA A 56 8.81 12.50 0.93
CA ALA A 56 7.67 13.40 0.84
C ALA A 56 6.93 13.61 2.17
N VAL A 57 6.77 12.54 2.97
CA VAL A 57 6.04 12.61 4.24
C VAL A 57 6.66 13.60 5.22
N PRO A 58 7.99 13.61 5.47
CA PRO A 58 8.60 14.55 6.41
C PRO A 58 8.43 16.02 6.03
N VAL A 59 8.42 16.33 4.75
CA VAL A 59 8.29 17.70 4.24
C VAL A 59 6.85 18.07 3.87
N LEU A 60 5.88 17.22 4.18
CA LEU A 60 4.48 17.39 3.78
C LEU A 60 4.36 17.67 2.28
N GLY A 61 5.00 16.85 1.47
CA GLY A 61 4.98 16.93 0.01
C GLY A 61 3.65 16.47 -0.60
N VAL A 62 3.51 16.63 -1.90
CA VAL A 62 2.41 16.06 -2.70
C VAL A 62 2.96 14.85 -3.44
N GLY A 63 2.46 13.66 -3.10
CA GLY A 63 2.88 12.41 -3.73
C GLY A 63 2.29 12.20 -5.12
N HIS A 64 2.70 11.10 -5.75
CA HIS A 64 2.15 10.64 -7.02
C HIS A 64 0.62 10.42 -6.95
N PRO A 65 -0.10 10.28 -8.09
CA PRO A 65 -1.55 10.01 -8.08
C PRO A 65 -1.91 8.77 -7.23
N THR A 66 -2.85 8.90 -6.29
CA THR A 66 -3.82 9.99 -6.07
C THR A 66 -3.42 11.05 -5.01
N GLY A 67 -2.13 11.20 -4.69
CA GLY A 67 -1.63 12.23 -3.76
C GLY A 67 -1.70 11.83 -2.28
N TYR A 68 -2.51 10.86 -1.91
CA TYR A 68 -2.64 10.23 -0.57
C TYR A 68 -2.68 11.21 0.62
N PRO A 69 -3.49 12.30 0.59
CA PRO A 69 -3.38 13.36 1.61
C PRO A 69 -3.57 12.86 3.04
N THR A 70 -4.49 11.93 3.28
CA THR A 70 -4.68 11.34 4.62
C THR A 70 -3.44 10.58 5.09
N TYR A 71 -2.79 9.82 4.22
CA TYR A 71 -1.54 9.14 4.55
C TYR A 71 -0.43 10.15 4.87
N MET A 72 -0.24 11.15 4.02
CA MET A 72 0.79 12.17 4.22
C MET A 72 0.65 12.85 5.57
N MET A 73 -0.56 13.31 5.94
CA MET A 73 -0.81 13.99 7.22
C MET A 73 -0.65 13.08 8.43
N LEU A 74 -1.22 11.86 8.39
CA LEU A 74 -1.15 10.94 9.53
C LEU A 74 0.25 10.39 9.73
N THR A 75 0.94 10.01 8.65
CA THR A 75 2.29 9.45 8.72
C THR A 75 3.32 10.51 9.10
N HIS A 76 3.09 11.78 8.73
CA HIS A 76 3.94 12.89 9.18
C HIS A 76 4.04 12.97 10.71
N LEU A 77 3.00 12.62 11.45
CA LEU A 77 3.03 12.61 12.92
C LEU A 77 4.09 11.65 13.49
N PHE A 78 4.40 10.57 12.76
CA PHE A 78 5.44 9.63 13.17
C PHE A 78 6.84 10.21 13.07
N THR A 79 7.06 11.22 12.24
CA THR A 79 8.38 11.86 12.09
C THR A 79 8.85 12.56 13.36
N TYR A 80 7.95 12.87 14.29
CA TYR A 80 8.26 13.48 15.60
C TYR A 80 8.69 12.48 16.68
N LEU A 81 8.65 11.17 16.40
CA LEU A 81 9.09 10.16 17.38
C LEU A 81 10.60 10.31 17.66
N PRO A 82 11.07 10.13 18.92
CA PRO A 82 12.45 10.45 19.32
C PRO A 82 13.42 9.27 19.13
N PHE A 83 13.20 8.37 18.15
CA PHE A 83 14.07 7.20 17.94
C PHE A 83 14.13 6.82 16.45
N GLY A 84 15.20 6.13 16.07
CA GLY A 84 15.48 5.76 14.68
C GLY A 84 15.70 6.98 13.77
N ASP A 85 15.99 6.76 12.50
CA ASP A 85 15.96 7.84 11.51
C ASP A 85 14.54 8.13 11.05
N VAL A 86 14.35 9.20 10.27
CA VAL A 86 13.02 9.62 9.84
C VAL A 86 12.39 8.58 8.90
N ALA A 87 13.19 7.93 8.06
CA ALA A 87 12.69 6.89 7.16
C ALA A 87 12.18 5.66 7.92
N TYR A 88 12.90 5.24 8.98
CA TYR A 88 12.42 4.20 9.89
C TYR A 88 11.05 4.54 10.49
N ARG A 89 10.85 5.78 10.90
CA ARG A 89 9.59 6.23 11.52
C ARG A 89 8.44 6.22 10.52
N VAL A 90 8.72 6.53 9.24
CA VAL A 90 7.73 6.43 8.16
C VAL A 90 7.40 4.95 7.87
N ASN A 91 8.40 4.05 7.89
CA ASN A 91 8.17 2.60 7.79
C ASN A 91 7.32 2.09 8.96
N LEU A 92 7.62 2.56 10.19
CA LEU A 92 6.90 2.19 11.40
C LEU A 92 5.41 2.54 11.32
N ALA A 93 5.05 3.66 10.68
CA ALA A 93 3.66 4.02 10.48
C ALA A 93 2.88 2.92 9.72
N SER A 94 3.48 2.36 8.66
CA SER A 94 2.87 1.24 7.91
C SER A 94 2.66 0.00 8.80
N ALA A 95 3.61 -0.32 9.67
CA ALA A 95 3.47 -1.43 10.63
C ALA A 95 2.33 -1.18 11.62
N VAL A 96 2.22 0.03 12.17
CA VAL A 96 1.15 0.41 13.09
C VAL A 96 -0.22 0.35 12.42
N TYR A 97 -0.34 0.87 11.21
CA TYR A 97 -1.58 0.77 10.42
C TYR A 97 -1.92 -0.69 10.10
N GLY A 98 -0.91 -1.51 9.81
CA GLY A 98 -1.08 -2.93 9.58
C GLY A 98 -1.65 -3.66 10.81
N VAL A 99 -1.10 -3.40 12.00
CA VAL A 99 -1.62 -3.96 13.27
C VAL A 99 -3.05 -3.48 13.53
N ALA A 100 -3.35 -2.21 13.29
CA ALA A 100 -4.71 -1.67 13.42
C ALA A 100 -5.69 -2.34 12.44
N ALA A 101 -5.26 -2.60 11.20
CA ALA A 101 -6.06 -3.34 10.23
C ALA A 101 -6.36 -4.77 10.70
N VAL A 102 -5.36 -5.50 11.18
CA VAL A 102 -5.53 -6.86 11.73
C VAL A 102 -6.48 -6.88 12.94
N ALA A 103 -6.37 -5.89 13.83
CA ALA A 103 -7.30 -5.74 14.95
C ALA A 103 -8.73 -5.48 14.47
N ALA A 104 -8.93 -4.64 13.45
CA ALA A 104 -10.24 -4.40 12.87
C ALA A 104 -10.81 -5.65 12.17
N VAL A 105 -9.97 -6.44 11.48
CA VAL A 105 -10.35 -7.73 10.89
C VAL A 105 -10.76 -8.72 11.99
N TYR A 106 -10.04 -8.76 13.10
CA TYR A 106 -10.41 -9.60 14.25
C TYR A 106 -11.83 -9.27 14.75
N TRP A 107 -12.13 -8.00 14.97
CA TRP A 107 -13.44 -7.57 15.44
C TRP A 107 -14.55 -7.84 14.41
N ALA A 108 -14.29 -7.59 13.12
CA ALA A 108 -15.23 -7.92 12.05
C ALA A 108 -15.47 -9.43 11.95
N GLY A 109 -14.39 -10.22 12.05
CA GLY A 109 -14.46 -11.70 12.09
C GLY A 109 -15.25 -12.21 13.30
N LEU A 110 -15.12 -11.57 14.46
CA LEU A 110 -15.89 -11.91 15.66
C LEU A 110 -17.38 -11.61 15.48
N LEU A 111 -17.73 -10.49 14.84
CA LEU A 111 -19.12 -10.12 14.52
C LEU A 111 -19.76 -11.10 13.51
N LEU A 112 -18.98 -11.65 12.59
CA LEU A 112 -19.47 -12.59 11.58
C LEU A 112 -19.50 -14.05 12.07
N GLY A 113 -18.35 -14.54 12.56
CA GLY A 113 -18.15 -15.94 12.90
C GLY A 113 -18.58 -16.31 14.32
N ARG A 114 -18.86 -15.32 15.18
CA ARG A 114 -19.29 -15.47 16.58
C ARG A 114 -18.37 -16.33 17.45
N ARG A 115 -17.09 -16.47 17.07
CA ARG A 115 -16.10 -17.30 17.75
C ARG A 115 -14.76 -16.61 17.81
N VAL A 116 -14.21 -16.49 19.01
CA VAL A 116 -12.93 -15.82 19.29
C VAL A 116 -11.78 -16.51 18.55
N LEU A 117 -11.72 -17.85 18.56
CA LEU A 117 -10.68 -18.62 17.87
C LEU A 117 -10.74 -18.45 16.34
N ALA A 118 -11.95 -18.45 15.78
CA ALA A 118 -12.12 -18.24 14.34
C ALA A 118 -11.67 -16.83 13.92
N ALA A 119 -12.04 -15.81 14.71
CA ALA A 119 -11.61 -14.45 14.48
C ALA A 119 -10.08 -14.30 14.62
N ALA A 120 -9.47 -14.94 15.61
CA ALA A 120 -8.03 -14.94 15.80
C ALA A 120 -7.30 -15.63 14.63
N ALA A 121 -7.71 -16.83 14.23
CA ALA A 121 -7.09 -17.55 13.12
C ALA A 121 -7.21 -16.78 11.79
N GLY A 122 -8.40 -16.21 11.50
CA GLY A 122 -8.62 -15.44 10.29
C GLY A 122 -7.82 -14.13 10.25
N SER A 123 -7.78 -13.40 11.35
CA SER A 123 -7.00 -12.14 11.42
C SER A 123 -5.49 -12.38 11.40
N LEU A 124 -4.98 -13.45 12.03
CA LEU A 124 -3.57 -13.86 11.91
C LEU A 124 -3.23 -14.25 10.46
N ALA A 125 -4.11 -15.03 9.80
CA ALA A 125 -3.89 -15.40 8.41
C ALA A 125 -3.84 -14.17 7.49
N PHE A 126 -4.74 -13.20 7.68
CA PHE A 126 -4.69 -11.93 6.97
C PHE A 126 -3.39 -11.18 7.25
N GLY A 127 -3.03 -11.00 8.52
CA GLY A 127 -1.83 -10.27 8.94
C GLY A 127 -0.54 -10.88 8.40
N PHE A 128 -0.48 -12.19 8.24
CA PHE A 128 0.68 -12.91 7.72
C PHE A 128 0.55 -13.34 6.25
N SER A 129 -0.48 -12.87 5.54
CA SER A 129 -0.51 -13.04 4.07
C SER A 129 0.65 -12.27 3.42
N ALA A 130 1.29 -12.87 2.42
CA ALA A 130 2.52 -12.34 1.84
C ALA A 130 2.34 -10.91 1.33
N ALA A 131 1.25 -10.64 0.60
CA ALA A 131 0.96 -9.30 0.08
C ALA A 131 0.77 -8.26 1.20
N PHE A 132 0.10 -8.62 2.31
CA PHE A 132 -0.14 -7.65 3.36
C PHE A 132 1.09 -7.40 4.25
N TRP A 133 1.79 -8.48 4.62
CA TRP A 133 3.00 -8.36 5.46
C TRP A 133 4.11 -7.60 4.74
N SER A 134 4.35 -7.86 3.45
CA SER A 134 5.35 -7.11 2.67
C SER A 134 5.13 -5.60 2.72
N GLN A 135 3.86 -5.15 2.73
CA GLN A 135 3.49 -3.74 2.78
C GLN A 135 3.52 -3.16 4.21
N ALA A 136 3.49 -4.00 5.23
CA ALA A 136 3.53 -3.57 6.62
C ALA A 136 4.95 -3.27 7.13
N VAL A 137 5.98 -3.73 6.43
CA VAL A 137 7.38 -3.60 6.88
C VAL A 137 8.21 -2.59 6.09
N ILE A 138 7.56 -1.83 5.23
CA ILE A 138 8.12 -0.75 4.39
C ILE A 138 7.19 0.46 4.41
N SER A 139 7.63 1.59 3.85
CA SER A 139 6.77 2.77 3.66
C SER A 139 5.83 2.56 2.49
N GLU A 140 4.58 2.15 2.79
CA GLU A 140 3.55 1.96 1.77
C GLU A 140 2.15 2.32 2.26
N VAL A 141 1.30 2.68 1.31
CA VAL A 141 -0.05 3.19 1.57
C VAL A 141 -1.08 2.09 1.88
N TYR A 142 -0.79 0.85 1.51
CA TYR A 142 -1.79 -0.24 1.49
C TYR A 142 -2.24 -0.71 2.87
N THR A 143 -1.41 -0.57 3.91
CA THR A 143 -1.80 -0.98 5.27
C THR A 143 -2.84 -0.04 5.87
N LEU A 144 -2.72 1.27 5.64
CA LEU A 144 -3.74 2.24 6.05
C LEU A 144 -5.03 2.05 5.24
N ASN A 145 -4.92 1.72 3.94
CA ASN A 145 -6.08 1.37 3.13
C ASN A 145 -6.83 0.16 3.70
N ALA A 146 -6.10 -0.92 4.02
CA ALA A 146 -6.67 -2.11 4.64
C ALA A 146 -7.35 -1.80 5.98
N PHE A 147 -6.76 -0.92 6.80
CA PHE A 147 -7.38 -0.47 8.04
C PHE A 147 -8.73 0.22 7.79
N PHE A 148 -8.81 1.15 6.83
CA PHE A 148 -10.07 1.81 6.50
C PHE A 148 -11.12 0.82 5.97
N VAL A 149 -10.72 -0.12 5.10
CA VAL A 149 -11.61 -1.17 4.60
C VAL A 149 -12.13 -2.02 5.77
N ALA A 150 -11.24 -2.54 6.63
CA ALA A 150 -11.62 -3.38 7.77
C ALA A 150 -12.52 -2.63 8.75
N LEU A 151 -12.19 -1.36 9.07
CA LEU A 151 -12.98 -0.52 9.96
C LEU A 151 -14.38 -0.24 9.40
N PHE A 152 -14.48 0.05 8.10
CA PHE A 152 -15.76 0.24 7.43
C PHE A 152 -16.64 -1.01 7.51
N LEU A 153 -16.09 -2.18 7.18
CA LEU A 153 -16.79 -3.46 7.28
C LEU A 153 -17.23 -3.74 8.72
N CYS A 154 -16.35 -3.52 9.69
CA CYS A 154 -16.63 -3.68 11.11
C CYS A 154 -17.80 -2.78 11.56
N LEU A 155 -17.79 -1.50 11.15
CA LEU A 155 -18.86 -0.55 11.46
C LEU A 155 -20.20 -0.98 10.86
N LEU A 156 -20.23 -1.46 9.62
CA LEU A 156 -21.47 -1.93 9.00
C LEU A 156 -22.01 -3.20 9.68
N LEU A 157 -21.14 -4.15 10.03
CA LEU A 157 -21.53 -5.34 10.78
C LEU A 157 -22.06 -4.98 12.17
N LEU A 158 -21.39 -4.05 12.86
CA LEU A 158 -21.85 -3.53 14.15
C LEU A 158 -23.17 -2.78 14.03
N TRP A 159 -23.36 -2.00 12.96
CA TRP A 159 -24.64 -1.34 12.69
C TRP A 159 -25.77 -2.35 12.47
N ARG A 160 -25.51 -3.45 11.77
CA ARG A 160 -26.50 -4.52 11.59
C ARG A 160 -27.04 -5.03 12.93
N GLU A 161 -26.19 -5.13 13.94
CA GLU A 161 -26.57 -5.62 15.27
C GLU A 161 -27.26 -4.55 16.13
N ARG A 162 -26.69 -3.35 16.17
CA ARG A 162 -27.11 -2.30 17.09
C ARG A 162 -28.13 -1.32 16.50
N ARG A 163 -28.27 -1.27 15.18
CA ARG A 163 -29.17 -0.38 14.42
C ARG A 163 -29.02 1.11 14.78
N GLY A 164 -27.92 1.52 15.39
CA GLY A 164 -27.68 2.90 15.80
C GLY A 164 -27.33 3.80 14.61
N PRO A 165 -28.02 4.93 14.39
CA PRO A 165 -27.75 5.83 13.26
C PRO A 165 -26.33 6.41 13.31
N ARG A 166 -25.76 6.64 14.49
CA ARG A 166 -24.40 7.16 14.67
C ARG A 166 -23.34 6.24 14.06
N ILE A 167 -23.58 4.91 14.03
CA ILE A 167 -22.67 3.95 13.45
C ILE A 167 -22.64 4.09 11.92
N LEU A 168 -23.78 4.32 11.27
CA LEU A 168 -23.83 4.62 9.84
C LEU A 168 -23.14 5.94 9.50
N LEU A 169 -23.27 6.96 10.34
CA LEU A 169 -22.56 8.23 10.16
C LEU A 169 -21.03 8.02 10.27
N ALA A 170 -20.59 7.22 11.24
CA ALA A 170 -19.18 6.84 11.36
C ALA A 170 -18.69 6.07 10.12
N ALA A 171 -19.49 5.11 9.61
CA ALA A 171 -19.15 4.39 8.39
C ALA A 171 -19.09 5.33 7.17
N SER A 172 -20.00 6.30 7.06
CA SER A 172 -19.97 7.31 5.99
C SER A 172 -18.72 8.20 6.08
N LEU A 173 -18.35 8.64 7.28
CA LEU A 173 -17.12 9.40 7.52
C LEU A 173 -15.88 8.59 7.11
N VAL A 174 -15.81 7.33 7.52
CA VAL A 174 -14.69 6.42 7.17
C VAL A 174 -14.63 6.20 5.66
N ALA A 175 -15.77 6.05 4.97
CA ALA A 175 -15.81 5.95 3.52
C ALA A 175 -15.26 7.21 2.82
N GLY A 176 -15.59 8.41 3.32
CA GLY A 176 -15.03 9.66 2.82
C GLY A 176 -13.50 9.74 3.05
N LEU A 177 -13.04 9.45 4.28
CA LEU A 177 -11.62 9.44 4.62
C LEU A 177 -10.84 8.43 3.78
N SER A 178 -11.39 7.23 3.55
CA SER A 178 -10.71 6.20 2.77
C SER A 178 -10.50 6.60 1.31
N LEU A 179 -11.44 7.36 0.71
CA LEU A 179 -11.29 7.91 -0.64
C LEU A 179 -10.18 8.96 -0.74
N THR A 180 -9.92 9.71 0.31
CA THR A 180 -8.81 10.67 0.34
C THR A 180 -7.46 10.00 0.56
N HIS A 181 -7.50 8.71 0.83
CA HIS A 181 -6.30 7.89 1.02
C HIS A 181 -6.01 7.03 -0.21
N HIS A 182 -6.98 6.27 -0.71
CA HIS A 182 -6.74 5.37 -1.84
C HIS A 182 -8.01 5.22 -2.69
N LEU A 183 -7.87 5.37 -4.02
CA LEU A 183 -9.01 5.37 -4.94
C LEU A 183 -9.78 4.03 -4.96
N SER A 184 -9.08 2.89 -4.73
CA SER A 184 -9.72 1.57 -4.65
C SER A 184 -10.78 1.47 -3.55
N SER A 185 -10.71 2.33 -2.52
CA SER A 185 -11.73 2.44 -1.47
C SER A 185 -13.10 2.89 -2.00
N GLY A 186 -13.18 3.38 -3.25
CA GLY A 186 -14.45 3.63 -3.92
C GLY A 186 -15.39 2.41 -3.95
N LEU A 187 -14.84 1.20 -3.91
CA LEU A 187 -15.59 -0.06 -3.80
C LEU A 187 -16.43 -0.16 -2.50
N LEU A 188 -16.06 0.55 -1.45
CA LEU A 188 -16.80 0.56 -0.19
C LEU A 188 -18.19 1.18 -0.34
N ILE A 189 -18.37 2.13 -1.26
CA ILE A 189 -19.66 2.81 -1.48
C ILE A 189 -20.71 1.82 -1.99
N PRO A 190 -20.54 1.12 -3.13
CA PRO A 190 -21.50 0.14 -3.60
C PRO A 190 -21.64 -1.05 -2.64
N ALA A 191 -20.56 -1.50 -2.01
CA ALA A 191 -20.59 -2.58 -1.02
C ALA A 191 -21.46 -2.22 0.19
N GLY A 192 -21.25 -1.03 0.76
CA GLY A 192 -22.02 -0.53 1.90
C GLY A 192 -23.47 -0.23 1.53
N GLY A 193 -23.71 0.39 0.36
CA GLY A 193 -25.05 0.64 -0.15
C GLY A 193 -25.87 -0.64 -0.32
N LEU A 194 -25.29 -1.67 -0.93
CA LEU A 194 -25.91 -2.99 -1.08
C LEU A 194 -26.20 -3.63 0.30
N PHE A 195 -25.23 -3.60 1.22
CA PHE A 195 -25.39 -4.14 2.56
C PHE A 195 -26.55 -3.47 3.31
N VAL A 196 -26.59 -2.13 3.32
CA VAL A 196 -27.65 -1.37 3.96
C VAL A 196 -29.00 -1.68 3.32
N ALA A 197 -29.08 -1.77 1.99
CA ALA A 197 -30.30 -2.12 1.27
C ALA A 197 -30.83 -3.50 1.63
N LEU A 198 -29.94 -4.48 1.81
CA LEU A 198 -30.32 -5.85 2.17
C LEU A 198 -30.67 -6.01 3.65
N VAL A 199 -30.14 -5.15 4.53
CA VAL A 199 -30.38 -5.19 5.97
C VAL A 199 -31.57 -4.32 6.38
N ASP A 200 -31.72 -3.10 5.88
CA ASP A 200 -32.80 -2.16 6.17
C ASP A 200 -33.00 -1.14 5.05
N ARG A 201 -33.89 -1.44 4.10
CA ARG A 201 -34.26 -0.53 3.02
C ARG A 201 -34.84 0.79 3.51
N GLY A 202 -35.45 0.81 4.69
CA GLY A 202 -36.03 1.99 5.28
C GLY A 202 -35.01 3.10 5.58
N VAL A 203 -33.72 2.79 5.63
CA VAL A 203 -32.66 3.81 5.74
C VAL A 203 -32.72 4.80 4.58
N PHE A 204 -32.95 4.32 3.36
CA PHE A 204 -32.99 5.16 2.15
C PHE A 204 -34.23 6.05 2.06
N LEU A 205 -35.24 5.81 2.90
CA LEU A 205 -36.42 6.65 3.01
C LEU A 205 -36.29 7.73 4.09
N ARG A 206 -35.22 7.70 4.89
CA ARG A 206 -34.96 8.64 5.99
C ARG A 206 -34.09 9.81 5.51
N ALA A 207 -34.71 10.79 4.80
CA ALA A 207 -33.98 11.91 4.21
C ALA A 207 -33.02 12.62 5.19
N GLY A 208 -33.44 12.85 6.45
CA GLY A 208 -32.60 13.46 7.47
C GLY A 208 -31.36 12.62 7.84
N LEU A 209 -31.43 11.27 7.79
CA LEU A 209 -30.30 10.40 8.03
C LEU A 209 -29.36 10.39 6.82
N LEU A 210 -29.93 10.35 5.61
CA LEU A 210 -29.14 10.41 4.38
C LEU A 210 -28.38 11.73 4.27
N LEU A 211 -29.02 12.86 4.59
CA LEU A 211 -28.34 14.17 4.59
C LEU A 211 -27.20 14.22 5.61
N LYS A 212 -27.42 13.72 6.83
CA LYS A 212 -26.35 13.60 7.84
C LYS A 212 -25.23 12.66 7.39
N GLY A 213 -25.57 11.54 6.74
CA GLY A 213 -24.60 10.61 6.16
C GLY A 213 -23.75 11.26 5.06
N ALA A 214 -24.41 12.00 4.14
CA ALA A 214 -23.73 12.79 3.10
C ALA A 214 -22.81 13.85 3.72
N GLY A 215 -23.25 14.54 4.78
CA GLY A 215 -22.42 15.50 5.52
C GLY A 215 -21.22 14.85 6.19
N ALA A 216 -21.40 13.67 6.81
CA ALA A 216 -20.30 12.91 7.41
C ALA A 216 -19.30 12.43 6.34
N PHE A 217 -19.78 11.96 5.20
CA PHE A 217 -18.95 11.60 4.06
C PHE A 217 -18.16 12.80 3.52
N ALA A 218 -18.83 13.95 3.32
CA ALA A 218 -18.19 15.18 2.86
C ALA A 218 -17.13 15.67 3.87
N LEU A 219 -17.39 15.55 5.18
CA LEU A 219 -16.39 15.83 6.22
C LEU A 219 -15.17 14.91 6.07
N GLY A 220 -15.39 13.65 5.74
CA GLY A 220 -14.32 12.69 5.45
C GLY A 220 -13.47 13.04 4.23
N LEU A 221 -14.02 13.82 3.27
CA LEU A 221 -13.29 14.28 2.09
C LEU A 221 -12.41 15.52 2.34
N LEU A 222 -12.51 16.19 3.48
CA LEU A 222 -11.74 17.41 3.77
C LEU A 222 -10.23 17.28 3.60
N PRO A 223 -9.58 16.12 3.88
CA PRO A 223 -8.16 15.97 3.61
C PRO A 223 -7.74 16.25 2.15
N LEU A 224 -8.64 16.15 1.17
CA LEU A 224 -8.34 16.52 -0.22
C LEU A 224 -7.88 17.97 -0.36
N LEU A 225 -8.31 18.87 0.52
CA LEU A 225 -7.89 20.27 0.53
C LEU A 225 -6.38 20.43 0.79
N TYR A 226 -5.75 19.44 1.44
CA TYR A 226 -4.29 19.41 1.61
C TYR A 226 -3.54 19.56 0.28
N LEU A 227 -4.01 18.90 -0.76
CA LEU A 227 -3.31 18.83 -2.05
C LEU A 227 -3.13 20.22 -2.70
N PRO A 228 -4.20 20.99 -3.00
CA PRO A 228 -4.05 22.31 -3.60
C PRO A 228 -3.38 23.30 -2.64
N VAL A 229 -3.62 23.18 -1.31
CA VAL A 229 -2.99 24.04 -0.32
C VAL A 229 -1.47 23.84 -0.32
N ARG A 230 -0.99 22.58 -0.24
CA ARG A 230 0.45 22.31 -0.24
C ARG A 230 1.11 22.67 -1.55
N ALA A 231 0.46 22.41 -2.68
CA ALA A 231 0.95 22.80 -3.99
C ALA A 231 1.11 24.33 -4.09
N SER A 232 0.10 25.11 -3.66
CA SER A 232 0.16 26.58 -3.69
C SER A 232 1.18 27.17 -2.71
N MET A 233 1.54 26.46 -1.65
CA MET A 233 2.58 26.84 -0.69
C MET A 233 3.99 26.50 -1.17
N GLY A 234 4.17 25.91 -2.36
CA GLY A 234 5.47 25.50 -2.87
C GLY A 234 6.07 24.32 -2.11
N ALA A 235 5.31 23.24 -1.95
CA ALA A 235 5.82 22.03 -1.32
C ALA A 235 7.13 21.57 -1.99
N PRO A 236 8.19 21.24 -1.22
CA PRO A 236 9.52 20.92 -1.76
C PRO A 236 9.51 19.70 -2.70
N LEU A 237 8.57 18.77 -2.48
CA LEU A 237 8.28 17.65 -3.35
C LEU A 237 6.80 17.75 -3.77
N ASN A 238 6.55 17.94 -5.06
CA ASN A 238 5.22 18.22 -5.60
C ASN A 238 5.03 17.53 -6.94
N GLU A 239 4.76 16.23 -6.89
CA GLU A 239 4.78 15.37 -8.07
C GLU A 239 3.71 15.67 -9.12
N ALA A 240 2.62 16.27 -8.77
CA ALA A 240 1.51 16.49 -9.70
C ALA A 240 1.07 17.96 -9.80
N ASP A 241 1.64 18.81 -8.96
CA ASP A 241 1.31 20.24 -8.87
C ASP A 241 -0.22 20.52 -8.96
N PRO A 242 -1.04 20.05 -8.02
CA PRO A 242 -2.49 20.23 -8.04
C PRO A 242 -2.92 21.66 -7.68
N SER A 243 -2.19 22.67 -8.16
CA SER A 243 -2.45 24.10 -7.91
C SER A 243 -3.62 24.64 -8.72
N THR A 244 -4.05 23.94 -9.78
CA THR A 244 -5.23 24.30 -10.57
C THR A 244 -6.35 23.27 -10.47
N PRO A 245 -7.63 23.64 -10.65
CA PRO A 245 -8.74 22.69 -10.59
C PRO A 245 -8.58 21.49 -11.55
N GLY A 246 -8.08 21.71 -12.76
CA GLY A 246 -7.86 20.65 -13.74
C GLY A 246 -6.78 19.66 -13.29
N ARG A 247 -5.63 20.13 -12.80
CA ARG A 247 -4.56 19.29 -12.26
C ARG A 247 -5.00 18.56 -10.99
N PHE A 248 -5.72 19.26 -10.11
CA PHE A 248 -6.30 18.64 -8.91
C PHE A 248 -7.22 17.47 -9.28
N LEU A 249 -8.17 17.67 -10.19
CA LEU A 249 -9.07 16.61 -10.63
C LEU A 249 -8.29 15.47 -11.30
N ASN A 250 -7.33 15.77 -12.15
CA ASN A 250 -6.49 14.77 -12.80
C ASN A 250 -5.72 13.92 -11.75
N LEU A 251 -5.18 14.55 -10.71
CA LEU A 251 -4.49 13.86 -9.62
C LEU A 251 -5.43 12.93 -8.85
N VAL A 252 -6.54 13.46 -8.32
CA VAL A 252 -7.42 12.70 -7.42
C VAL A 252 -8.22 11.60 -8.11
N THR A 253 -8.43 11.71 -9.42
CA THR A 253 -9.09 10.67 -10.24
C THR A 253 -8.11 9.65 -10.83
N GLY A 254 -6.81 9.86 -10.67
CA GLY A 254 -5.78 9.01 -11.28
C GLY A 254 -5.72 9.15 -12.82
N GLY A 255 -6.19 10.28 -13.37
CA GLY A 255 -6.25 10.49 -14.82
C GLY A 255 -4.89 10.41 -15.50
N SER A 256 -3.84 10.96 -14.91
CA SER A 256 -2.45 10.81 -15.38
C SER A 256 -2.00 9.35 -15.39
N PHE A 257 -2.34 8.57 -14.36
CA PHE A 257 -2.02 7.16 -14.27
C PHE A 257 -2.69 6.34 -15.39
N LEU A 258 -3.94 6.66 -15.73
CA LEU A 258 -4.65 6.02 -16.86
C LEU A 258 -4.02 6.39 -18.20
N ALA A 259 -3.54 7.62 -18.37
CA ALA A 259 -2.85 8.05 -19.59
C ALA A 259 -1.48 7.36 -19.77
N GLU A 260 -0.79 7.06 -18.67
CA GLU A 260 0.50 6.34 -18.66
C GLU A 260 0.38 4.86 -18.96
N SER A 261 -0.74 4.24 -18.68
CA SER A 261 -1.03 2.87 -19.08
C SER A 261 -1.19 2.72 -20.61
N SER A 262 -1.15 3.83 -21.35
CA SER A 262 -1.01 3.87 -22.81
C SER A 262 0.39 3.38 -23.28
N GLU A 263 0.57 3.14 -24.59
CA GLU A 263 1.83 2.64 -25.16
C GLU A 263 3.07 3.47 -24.80
N ALA A 264 2.93 4.79 -24.67
CA ALA A 264 4.01 5.70 -24.28
C ALA A 264 4.43 5.48 -22.81
N GLY A 265 3.47 5.26 -21.89
CA GLY A 265 3.75 4.96 -20.49
C GLY A 265 4.43 3.61 -20.27
N ARG A 266 4.15 2.62 -21.14
CA ARG A 266 4.81 1.30 -21.08
C ARG A 266 6.31 1.34 -21.40
N GLN A 267 6.78 2.33 -22.13
CA GLN A 267 8.22 2.53 -22.37
C GLN A 267 8.95 2.98 -21.10
N CYS A 268 8.25 3.59 -20.16
CA CYS A 268 8.80 4.04 -18.88
C CYS A 268 8.84 2.95 -17.81
N SER A 269 8.13 1.84 -17.98
CA SER A 269 8.16 0.67 -17.10
C SER A 269 8.71 -0.55 -17.86
N PRO A 270 10.04 -0.63 -18.05
CA PRO A 270 10.65 -1.79 -18.72
C PRO A 270 10.46 -3.09 -17.95
N SER A 271 10.04 -3.00 -16.71
CA SER A 271 9.62 -4.11 -15.85
C SER A 271 8.15 -4.45 -15.98
N ALA A 272 7.44 -3.86 -16.92
CA ALA A 272 6.15 -4.43 -17.29
C ALA A 272 6.38 -5.93 -17.36
N LEU A 273 5.78 -6.66 -16.39
CA LEU A 273 5.85 -8.12 -16.33
C LEU A 273 5.76 -8.61 -17.77
N THR A 274 6.89 -9.00 -18.34
CA THR A 274 7.03 -9.48 -19.71
C THR A 274 6.39 -10.86 -19.86
N LEU A 275 5.27 -11.06 -19.13
CA LEU A 275 4.47 -12.26 -19.23
C LEU A 275 3.82 -12.25 -20.62
N GLU A 276 4.43 -12.98 -21.51
CA GLU A 276 3.92 -13.14 -22.86
C GLU A 276 2.58 -13.88 -22.83
N GLY A 277 1.54 -13.17 -23.23
CA GLY A 277 0.20 -13.70 -23.46
C GLY A 277 -0.71 -13.81 -22.22
N PRO A 278 -2.04 -13.92 -22.47
CA PRO A 278 -3.06 -13.95 -21.41
C PRO A 278 -2.92 -15.14 -20.45
N ALA A 279 -2.52 -16.30 -20.96
CA ALA A 279 -2.38 -17.51 -20.16
C ALA A 279 -1.28 -17.38 -19.08
N ALA A 280 -0.14 -16.78 -19.44
CA ALA A 280 0.96 -16.55 -18.50
C ALA A 280 0.57 -15.54 -17.40
N LYS A 281 -0.16 -14.47 -17.75
CA LYS A 281 -0.70 -13.49 -16.80
C LYS A 281 -1.70 -14.14 -15.84
N LEU A 282 -2.64 -14.95 -16.33
CA LEU A 282 -3.60 -15.65 -15.48
C LEU A 282 -2.92 -16.69 -14.56
N ALA A 283 -1.91 -17.40 -15.07
CA ALA A 283 -1.13 -18.33 -14.26
C ALA A 283 -0.34 -17.60 -13.14
N SER A 284 0.23 -16.43 -13.43
CA SER A 284 0.90 -15.59 -12.45
C SER A 284 -0.08 -15.09 -11.39
N PHE A 285 -1.25 -14.60 -11.80
CA PHE A 285 -2.33 -14.17 -10.90
C PHE A 285 -2.80 -15.31 -10.00
N GLY A 286 -3.01 -16.50 -10.56
CA GLY A 286 -3.40 -17.68 -9.80
C GLY A 286 -2.33 -18.10 -8.79
N ARG A 287 -1.06 -18.08 -9.18
CA ARG A 287 0.06 -18.35 -8.25
C ARG A 287 0.10 -17.34 -7.11
N GLU A 288 -0.06 -16.05 -7.42
CA GLU A 288 -0.09 -15.00 -6.40
C GLU A 288 -1.20 -15.23 -5.38
N LEU A 289 -2.40 -15.60 -5.81
CA LEU A 289 -3.49 -15.94 -4.89
C LEU A 289 -3.18 -17.15 -4.01
N LEU A 290 -2.51 -18.16 -4.56
CA LEU A 290 -2.19 -19.41 -3.84
C LEU A 290 -1.08 -19.23 -2.79
N VAL A 291 -0.15 -18.28 -2.99
CA VAL A 291 0.92 -18.05 -2.02
C VAL A 291 0.45 -17.24 -0.81
N GLN A 292 -0.75 -16.61 -0.88
CA GLN A 292 -1.26 -15.79 0.22
C GLN A 292 -1.71 -16.64 1.42
N PHE A 293 -2.28 -17.81 1.16
CA PHE A 293 -2.86 -18.65 2.21
C PHE A 293 -2.64 -20.14 1.93
N PRO A 294 -2.48 -20.97 2.99
CA PRO A 294 -2.52 -22.42 2.83
C PRO A 294 -3.84 -22.89 2.20
N LEU A 295 -3.80 -23.95 1.39
CA LEU A 295 -4.99 -24.47 0.70
C LEU A 295 -6.15 -24.80 1.65
N ALA A 296 -5.86 -25.32 2.84
CA ALA A 296 -6.88 -25.59 3.86
C ALA A 296 -7.60 -24.30 4.29
N PHE A 297 -6.89 -23.17 4.39
CA PHE A 297 -7.48 -21.87 4.72
C PHE A 297 -8.35 -21.34 3.57
N LEU A 298 -7.90 -21.50 2.32
CA LEU A 298 -8.70 -21.16 1.13
C LEU A 298 -9.99 -22.00 1.08
N ALA A 299 -9.91 -23.30 1.40
CA ALA A 299 -11.09 -24.17 1.48
C ALA A 299 -12.08 -23.72 2.58
N LEU A 300 -11.58 -23.32 3.75
CA LEU A 300 -12.41 -22.75 4.81
C LEU A 300 -13.05 -21.43 4.41
N GLY A 301 -12.32 -20.57 3.69
CA GLY A 301 -12.86 -19.34 3.10
C GLY A 301 -13.96 -19.61 2.09
N ALA A 302 -13.76 -20.56 1.18
CA ALA A 302 -14.77 -20.98 0.21
C ALA A 302 -16.02 -21.56 0.91
N PHE A 303 -15.83 -22.39 1.92
CA PHE A 303 -16.94 -22.95 2.72
C PHE A 303 -17.73 -21.85 3.45
N GLY A 304 -17.02 -20.88 4.07
CA GLY A 304 -17.66 -19.72 4.70
C GLY A 304 -18.41 -18.84 3.71
N THR A 305 -17.84 -18.63 2.51
CA THR A 305 -18.50 -17.89 1.43
C THR A 305 -19.78 -18.59 0.98
N ALA A 306 -19.72 -19.90 0.75
CA ALA A 306 -20.90 -20.68 0.38
C ALA A 306 -21.99 -20.57 1.46
N TYR A 307 -21.63 -20.72 2.72
CA TYR A 307 -22.58 -20.55 3.82
C TYR A 307 -23.24 -19.16 3.82
N LEU A 308 -22.47 -18.09 3.67
CA LEU A 308 -22.98 -16.72 3.65
C LEU A 308 -23.94 -16.49 2.48
N LEU A 309 -23.64 -17.00 1.29
CA LEU A 309 -24.51 -16.89 0.11
C LEU A 309 -25.91 -17.47 0.36
N PHE A 310 -26.01 -18.57 1.11
CA PHE A 310 -27.28 -19.21 1.40
C PHE A 310 -27.97 -18.67 2.67
N ARG A 311 -27.22 -18.22 3.67
CA ARG A 311 -27.74 -17.90 5.00
C ARG A 311 -27.68 -16.42 5.37
N ASP A 312 -26.74 -15.65 4.82
CA ASP A 312 -26.56 -14.23 5.12
C ASP A 312 -26.19 -13.45 3.86
N ARG A 313 -27.19 -13.22 3.01
CA ARG A 313 -27.04 -12.52 1.73
C ARG A 313 -26.48 -11.11 1.89
N ALA A 314 -26.72 -10.44 3.02
CA ALA A 314 -26.20 -9.11 3.27
C ALA A 314 -24.68 -9.15 3.48
N ALA A 315 -24.18 -10.04 4.34
CA ALA A 315 -22.75 -10.23 4.52
C ALA A 315 -22.08 -10.77 3.25
N ALA A 316 -22.72 -11.71 2.54
CA ALA A 316 -22.24 -12.23 1.27
C ALA A 316 -22.10 -11.12 0.22
N GLY A 317 -23.09 -10.24 0.10
CA GLY A 317 -23.06 -9.10 -0.82
C GLY A 317 -21.96 -8.09 -0.46
N LEU A 318 -21.82 -7.76 0.83
CA LEU A 318 -20.78 -6.85 1.33
C LEU A 318 -19.37 -7.36 1.00
N LEU A 319 -19.07 -8.59 1.40
CA LEU A 319 -17.73 -9.18 1.19
C LEU A 319 -17.52 -9.53 -0.28
N GLY A 320 -18.57 -9.95 -1.00
CA GLY A 320 -18.50 -10.29 -2.42
C GLY A 320 -18.15 -9.09 -3.31
N VAL A 321 -18.73 -7.91 -3.06
CA VAL A 321 -18.39 -6.69 -3.81
C VAL A 321 -16.94 -6.30 -3.55
N VAL A 322 -16.49 -6.34 -2.30
CA VAL A 322 -15.10 -6.03 -1.95
C VAL A 322 -14.13 -7.03 -2.59
N SER A 323 -14.41 -8.34 -2.48
CA SER A 323 -13.57 -9.40 -3.07
C SER A 323 -13.50 -9.28 -4.59
N LEU A 324 -14.65 -9.22 -5.26
CA LEU A 324 -14.71 -9.16 -6.72
C LEU A 324 -14.05 -7.88 -7.24
N GLY A 325 -14.34 -6.73 -6.62
CA GLY A 325 -13.73 -5.47 -7.01
C GLY A 325 -12.22 -5.47 -6.84
N SER A 326 -11.71 -6.03 -5.75
CA SER A 326 -10.27 -6.19 -5.50
C SER A 326 -9.60 -7.13 -6.51
N LEU A 327 -10.22 -8.28 -6.81
CA LEU A 327 -9.72 -9.23 -7.80
C LEU A 327 -9.68 -8.62 -9.21
N LEU A 328 -10.74 -7.92 -9.61
CA LEU A 328 -10.79 -7.23 -10.91
C LEU A 328 -9.73 -6.11 -10.98
N HIS A 329 -9.52 -5.40 -9.89
CA HIS A 329 -8.52 -4.35 -9.80
C HIS A 329 -7.11 -4.92 -9.92
N GLY A 330 -6.75 -5.94 -9.13
CA GLY A 330 -5.45 -6.60 -9.23
C GLY A 330 -5.22 -7.22 -10.62
N LEU A 331 -6.24 -7.82 -11.22
CA LEU A 331 -6.16 -8.36 -12.58
C LEU A 331 -5.93 -7.24 -13.62
N ALA A 332 -6.62 -6.09 -13.50
CA ALA A 332 -6.43 -4.95 -14.38
C ALA A 332 -4.99 -4.41 -14.29
N TYR A 333 -4.43 -4.29 -13.08
CA TYR A 333 -3.06 -3.84 -12.86
C TYR A 333 -2.02 -4.82 -13.42
N LEU A 334 -2.23 -6.13 -13.20
CA LEU A 334 -1.41 -7.15 -13.84
C LEU A 334 -1.47 -7.04 -15.36
N TRP A 335 -2.67 -6.77 -15.92
CA TRP A 335 -2.84 -6.61 -17.37
C TRP A 335 -2.12 -5.39 -17.91
N LEU A 336 -2.06 -4.31 -17.12
CA LEU A 336 -1.30 -3.10 -17.40
C LEU A 336 0.22 -3.28 -17.20
N GLY A 337 0.67 -4.42 -16.66
CA GLY A 337 2.09 -4.72 -16.45
C GLY A 337 2.67 -4.13 -15.17
N ILE A 338 1.83 -3.80 -14.18
CA ILE A 338 2.26 -3.25 -12.91
C ILE A 338 2.73 -4.37 -11.99
N GLU A 339 3.96 -4.27 -11.50
CA GLU A 339 4.65 -5.33 -10.75
C GLU A 339 4.04 -5.62 -9.39
N ASP A 340 3.57 -4.60 -8.69
CA ASP A 340 3.00 -4.71 -7.34
C ASP A 340 1.48 -4.95 -7.33
N PHE A 341 0.94 -5.52 -8.41
CA PHE A 341 -0.50 -5.84 -8.53
C PHE A 341 -1.04 -6.64 -7.34
N ALA A 342 -0.18 -7.38 -6.63
CA ALA A 342 -0.54 -8.14 -5.43
C ALA A 342 -1.06 -7.25 -4.29
N ALA A 343 -0.59 -6.03 -4.17
CA ALA A 343 -1.04 -5.08 -3.16
C ALA A 343 -2.51 -4.67 -3.35
N PHE A 344 -2.99 -4.67 -4.61
CA PHE A 344 -4.39 -4.39 -4.94
C PHE A 344 -5.34 -5.56 -4.60
N LEU A 345 -4.80 -6.74 -4.30
CA LEU A 345 -5.56 -7.90 -3.81
C LEU A 345 -5.86 -7.81 -2.32
N ILE A 346 -5.18 -6.96 -1.55
CA ILE A 346 -5.30 -6.89 -0.08
C ILE A 346 -6.74 -6.75 0.41
N PRO A 347 -7.63 -5.88 -0.14
CA PRO A 347 -9.02 -5.83 0.29
C PRO A 347 -9.77 -7.15 0.05
N GLY A 348 -9.48 -7.86 -1.04
CA GLY A 348 -10.05 -9.17 -1.35
C GLY A 348 -9.56 -10.26 -0.39
N LEU A 349 -8.26 -10.26 -0.05
CA LEU A 349 -7.67 -11.17 0.93
C LEU A 349 -8.27 -10.96 2.32
N LEU A 350 -8.51 -9.70 2.70
CA LEU A 350 -9.21 -9.34 3.92
C LEU A 350 -10.62 -9.93 3.94
N ALA A 351 -11.40 -9.74 2.87
CA ALA A 351 -12.76 -10.27 2.77
C ALA A 351 -12.78 -11.79 2.79
N LEU A 352 -11.82 -12.46 2.12
CA LEU A 352 -11.67 -13.92 2.16
C LEU A 352 -11.33 -14.42 3.57
N SER A 353 -10.49 -13.69 4.30
CA SER A 353 -10.17 -14.00 5.70
C SER A 353 -11.39 -13.89 6.61
N LEU A 354 -12.26 -12.93 6.39
CA LEU A 354 -13.55 -12.84 7.09
C LEU A 354 -14.49 -14.00 6.73
N CYS A 355 -14.52 -14.43 5.48
CA CYS A 355 -15.24 -15.64 5.08
C CYS A 355 -14.65 -16.88 5.76
N ALA A 356 -13.32 -16.98 5.88
CA ALA A 356 -12.68 -18.08 6.58
C ALA A 356 -13.00 -18.09 8.08
N CYS A 357 -13.14 -16.92 8.73
CA CYS A 357 -13.66 -16.84 10.11
C CYS A 357 -15.03 -17.54 10.24
N VAL A 358 -15.91 -17.35 9.26
CA VAL A 358 -17.23 -18.03 9.24
C VAL A 358 -17.05 -19.53 9.05
N GLY A 359 -16.24 -19.95 8.08
CA GLY A 359 -15.97 -21.37 7.80
C GLY A 359 -15.35 -22.11 8.99
N ILE A 360 -14.37 -21.50 9.65
CA ILE A 360 -13.76 -22.02 10.90
C ILE A 360 -14.80 -22.07 12.02
N GLY A 361 -15.61 -21.01 12.17
CA GLY A 361 -16.69 -20.98 13.16
C GLY A 361 -17.69 -22.13 12.99
N LEU A 362 -18.05 -22.44 11.75
CA LEU A 362 -18.94 -23.58 11.41
C LEU A 362 -18.28 -24.93 11.69
N LEU A 363 -17.00 -25.09 11.36
CA LEU A 363 -16.23 -26.29 11.61
C LEU A 363 -16.13 -26.61 13.12
N LEU A 364 -16.04 -25.54 13.94
CA LEU A 364 -15.93 -25.70 15.41
C LEU A 364 -17.28 -25.89 16.12
N ARG A 365 -18.44 -25.65 15.47
CA ARG A 365 -19.76 -25.80 16.10
C ARG A 365 -20.02 -27.18 16.66
N PRO A 366 -19.83 -28.29 15.89
CA PRO A 366 -20.10 -29.65 16.41
C PRO A 366 -19.17 -30.03 17.57
N MET A 367 -18.08 -29.28 17.75
CA MET A 367 -17.10 -29.54 18.81
C MET A 367 -17.56 -29.01 20.18
N ASP A 368 -18.59 -28.16 20.24
CA ASP A 368 -19.12 -27.63 21.50
C ASP A 368 -19.76 -28.78 22.32
N ASP A 369 -20.49 -29.68 21.67
CA ASP A 369 -21.11 -30.83 22.29
C ASP A 369 -20.09 -31.83 22.85
N LEU A 370 -18.85 -31.81 22.35
CA LEU A 370 -17.75 -32.67 22.78
C LEU A 370 -16.93 -32.11 23.94
N ARG A 371 -17.18 -30.87 24.38
CA ARG A 371 -16.38 -30.19 25.43
C ARG A 371 -16.52 -30.89 26.80
N ASP A 372 -17.65 -31.50 27.08
CA ASP A 372 -17.95 -32.18 28.35
C ASP A 372 -17.78 -33.69 28.27
N ALA A 373 -17.50 -34.25 27.10
CA ALA A 373 -17.31 -35.68 26.87
C ALA A 373 -15.86 -36.13 27.17
N PRO A 374 -15.62 -37.46 27.42
CA PRO A 374 -14.26 -38.01 27.53
C PRO A 374 -13.34 -37.72 26.31
N GLY A 375 -13.91 -37.23 25.20
CA GLY A 375 -13.24 -36.92 23.94
C GLY A 375 -12.75 -35.47 23.78
N ARG A 376 -12.44 -34.74 24.85
CA ARG A 376 -11.95 -33.32 24.82
C ARG A 376 -10.74 -33.07 23.94
N ILE A 377 -9.99 -34.08 23.54
CA ILE A 377 -8.75 -33.94 22.78
C ILE A 377 -9.02 -33.36 21.38
N LEU A 378 -10.06 -33.83 20.68
CA LEU A 378 -10.34 -33.43 19.31
C LEU A 378 -10.63 -31.91 19.16
N PRO A 379 -11.52 -31.27 19.95
CA PRO A 379 -11.73 -29.82 19.89
C PRO A 379 -10.46 -29.01 20.18
N VAL A 380 -9.66 -29.44 21.14
CA VAL A 380 -8.41 -28.77 21.52
C VAL A 380 -7.37 -28.86 20.39
N VAL A 381 -7.17 -30.09 19.85
CA VAL A 381 -6.23 -30.32 18.75
C VAL A 381 -6.65 -29.54 17.50
N LEU A 382 -7.92 -29.56 17.12
CA LEU A 382 -8.42 -28.83 15.97
C LEU A 382 -8.23 -27.30 16.15
N SER A 383 -8.57 -26.79 17.33
CA SER A 383 -8.35 -25.37 17.65
C SER A 383 -6.86 -24.98 17.57
N ALA A 384 -5.97 -25.81 18.10
CA ALA A 384 -4.54 -25.61 18.05
C ALA A 384 -4.01 -25.64 16.60
N VAL A 385 -4.47 -26.58 15.78
CA VAL A 385 -4.11 -26.67 14.35
C VAL A 385 -4.55 -25.42 13.58
N LEU A 386 -5.80 -24.98 13.81
CA LEU A 386 -6.34 -23.79 13.12
C LEU A 386 -5.59 -22.50 13.50
N LEU A 387 -5.12 -22.38 14.74
CA LEU A 387 -4.28 -21.24 15.16
C LEU A 387 -2.82 -21.39 14.72
N ALA A 388 -2.29 -22.61 14.71
CA ALA A 388 -0.92 -22.89 14.28
C ALA A 388 -0.72 -22.64 12.77
N MET A 389 -1.74 -22.90 11.96
CA MET A 389 -1.65 -22.82 10.50
C MET A 389 -1.17 -21.44 10.00
N PRO A 390 -1.75 -20.29 10.39
CA PRO A 390 -1.22 -18.98 9.99
C PRO A 390 0.16 -18.69 10.58
N LEU A 391 0.49 -19.19 11.76
CA LEU A 391 1.80 -18.99 12.39
C LEU A 391 2.90 -19.80 11.70
N VAL A 392 2.58 -21.04 11.27
CA VAL A 392 3.50 -21.86 10.45
C VAL A 392 3.71 -21.19 9.09
N GLY A 393 2.65 -20.67 8.45
CA GLY A 393 2.76 -19.88 7.23
C GLY A 393 3.67 -18.66 7.42
N ALA A 394 3.51 -17.94 8.52
CA ALA A 394 4.38 -16.81 8.87
C ALA A 394 5.84 -17.24 9.05
N TRP A 395 6.10 -18.34 9.74
CA TRP A 395 7.44 -18.86 9.93
C TRP A 395 8.12 -19.24 8.61
N ILE A 396 7.39 -19.88 7.70
CA ILE A 396 7.88 -20.25 6.36
C ILE A 396 8.21 -19.00 5.53
N SER A 397 7.36 -17.96 5.61
CA SER A 397 7.51 -16.73 4.82
C SER A 397 8.44 -15.71 5.46
N TYR A 398 8.90 -15.92 6.71
CA TYR A 398 9.63 -14.93 7.50
C TYR A 398 10.84 -14.36 6.74
N GLY A 399 11.72 -15.22 6.24
CA GLY A 399 12.94 -14.78 5.53
C GLY A 399 12.65 -14.00 4.24
N ALA A 400 11.53 -14.29 3.56
CA ALA A 400 11.13 -13.55 2.36
C ALA A 400 10.54 -12.17 2.69
N MET A 401 9.93 -12.03 3.87
CA MET A 401 9.31 -10.78 4.33
C MET A 401 10.25 -9.91 5.16
N ASP A 402 11.35 -10.47 5.66
CA ASP A 402 12.30 -9.76 6.51
C ASP A 402 13.03 -8.65 5.75
N ARG A 403 12.86 -7.42 6.23
CA ARG A 403 13.52 -6.21 5.74
C ARG A 403 14.45 -5.59 6.80
N SER A 404 14.67 -6.26 7.93
CA SER A 404 15.51 -5.74 9.02
C SER A 404 16.97 -5.50 8.63
N GLY A 405 17.43 -6.17 7.56
CA GLY A 405 18.75 -5.98 6.96
C GLY A 405 18.79 -5.07 5.73
N ALA A 406 17.70 -4.38 5.38
CA ALA A 406 17.61 -3.59 4.15
C ALA A 406 18.28 -2.21 4.29
N TYR A 407 19.59 -2.16 3.99
CA TYR A 407 20.41 -0.94 4.00
C TYR A 407 20.81 -0.48 2.61
N GLU A 408 20.24 -1.05 1.53
CA GLU A 408 20.61 -0.74 0.14
C GLU A 408 20.41 0.74 -0.19
N GLY A 409 19.29 1.32 0.24
CA GLY A 409 19.01 2.75 0.04
C GLY A 409 20.02 3.63 0.77
N ARG A 410 20.40 3.27 2.00
CA ARG A 410 21.46 3.98 2.75
C ARG A 410 22.81 3.87 2.03
N ARG A 411 23.19 2.70 1.56
CA ARG A 411 24.42 2.51 0.78
C ARG A 411 24.41 3.34 -0.51
N ALA A 412 23.27 3.45 -1.18
CA ALA A 412 23.14 4.27 -2.38
C ALA A 412 23.34 5.77 -2.06
N ILE A 413 22.80 6.26 -0.94
CA ILE A 413 23.05 7.62 -0.45
C ILE A 413 24.55 7.84 -0.20
N GLU A 414 25.18 6.99 0.61
CA GLU A 414 26.59 7.17 0.98
C GLU A 414 27.50 7.06 -0.25
N ALA A 415 27.19 6.18 -1.22
CA ALA A 415 27.94 6.14 -2.47
C ALA A 415 27.95 7.49 -3.20
N VAL A 416 26.84 8.22 -3.21
CA VAL A 416 26.76 9.55 -3.81
C VAL A 416 27.41 10.61 -2.93
N VAL A 417 27.14 10.59 -1.63
CA VAL A 417 27.65 11.58 -0.67
C VAL A 417 29.17 11.60 -0.63
N ASP A 418 29.80 10.43 -0.64
CA ASP A 418 31.24 10.28 -0.47
C ASP A 418 32.02 10.46 -1.79
N ASN A 419 31.39 10.17 -2.93
CA ASN A 419 32.12 10.10 -4.20
C ASN A 419 31.71 11.14 -5.24
N ALA A 420 30.52 11.73 -5.17
CA ALA A 420 30.14 12.74 -6.14
C ALA A 420 30.87 14.06 -5.87
N GLU A 421 31.46 14.65 -6.90
CA GLU A 421 32.13 15.93 -6.84
C GLU A 421 31.16 17.06 -6.41
N ARG A 422 31.73 18.12 -5.87
CA ARG A 422 30.93 19.25 -5.42
C ARG A 422 30.26 19.94 -6.61
N GLY A 423 28.96 20.22 -6.47
CA GLY A 423 28.16 20.84 -7.54
C GLY A 423 27.85 19.92 -8.73
N ALA A 424 28.10 18.61 -8.59
CA ALA A 424 27.83 17.64 -9.64
C ALA A 424 26.32 17.49 -9.92
N THR A 425 26.00 17.07 -11.14
CA THR A 425 24.65 16.60 -11.49
C THR A 425 24.57 15.09 -11.32
N VAL A 426 23.55 14.60 -10.61
CA VAL A 426 23.29 13.17 -10.45
C VAL A 426 21.97 12.82 -11.12
N LEU A 427 22.04 11.96 -12.13
CA LEU A 427 20.87 11.35 -12.74
C LEU A 427 20.43 10.17 -11.89
N HIS A 428 19.17 10.12 -11.56
CA HIS A 428 18.59 9.08 -10.70
C HIS A 428 17.12 8.84 -11.05
N HIS A 429 16.53 7.76 -10.56
CA HIS A 429 15.09 7.51 -10.69
C HIS A 429 14.47 7.25 -9.33
N ARG A 430 13.49 8.08 -8.92
CA ARG A 430 12.71 7.95 -7.66
C ARG A 430 13.56 7.48 -6.47
N SER A 431 14.80 7.91 -6.42
CA SER A 431 15.83 7.37 -5.53
C SER A 431 15.78 7.97 -4.12
N PRO A 432 16.48 7.35 -3.16
CA PRO A 432 16.62 7.88 -1.81
C PRO A 432 17.39 9.22 -1.74
N LEU A 433 17.89 9.75 -2.86
CA LEU A 433 18.60 11.06 -2.87
C LEU A 433 17.66 12.22 -2.51
N TRP A 434 16.35 12.12 -2.81
CA TRP A 434 15.38 13.08 -2.33
C TRP A 434 15.34 13.16 -0.81
N TYR A 435 15.43 12.02 -0.13
CA TYR A 435 15.53 11.96 1.32
C TYR A 435 16.80 12.65 1.82
N THR A 436 17.93 12.45 1.15
CA THR A 436 19.22 13.08 1.50
C THR A 436 19.15 14.60 1.48
N VAL A 437 18.60 15.18 0.40
CA VAL A 437 18.59 16.64 0.24
C VAL A 437 17.45 17.33 1.01
N LEU A 438 16.30 16.67 1.17
CA LEU A 438 15.11 17.26 1.78
C LEU A 438 14.99 16.99 3.29
N VAL A 439 15.44 15.82 3.74
CA VAL A 439 15.23 15.37 5.13
C VAL A 439 16.52 15.42 5.94
N GLU A 440 17.64 14.94 5.37
CA GLU A 440 18.95 15.00 6.03
C GLU A 440 19.68 16.32 5.80
N GLU A 441 19.22 17.13 4.85
CA GLU A 441 19.83 18.41 4.43
C GLU A 441 21.30 18.28 4.02
N ARG A 442 21.69 17.08 3.56
CA ARG A 442 23.05 16.77 3.10
C ARG A 442 23.15 16.98 1.60
N ARG A 443 24.36 17.35 1.12
CA ARG A 443 24.69 17.48 -0.30
C ARG A 443 23.70 18.33 -1.10
N ARG A 444 23.22 19.42 -0.51
CA ARG A 444 22.34 20.38 -1.17
C ARG A 444 23.03 21.15 -2.30
N ASP A 445 24.34 20.96 -2.43
CA ASP A 445 25.17 21.44 -3.53
C ASP A 445 24.96 20.66 -4.84
N LEU A 446 24.42 19.44 -4.76
CA LEU A 446 24.18 18.60 -5.94
C LEU A 446 22.97 19.10 -6.73
N THR A 447 22.99 18.85 -8.03
CA THR A 447 21.80 18.91 -8.86
C THR A 447 21.29 17.49 -9.07
N LEU A 448 20.08 17.19 -8.60
CA LEU A 448 19.42 15.91 -8.83
C LEU A 448 18.48 16.03 -10.02
N VAL A 449 18.54 15.10 -10.95
CA VAL A 449 17.67 15.07 -12.13
C VAL A 449 17.12 13.66 -12.29
N ASP A 450 15.80 13.53 -12.37
CA ASP A 450 15.12 12.28 -12.73
C ASP A 450 14.65 12.36 -14.19
N PRO A 451 15.47 11.97 -15.17
CA PRO A 451 15.10 12.00 -16.56
C PRO A 451 14.38 10.72 -16.99
N PHE A 452 14.46 9.68 -16.15
CA PHE A 452 13.90 8.38 -16.44
C PHE A 452 12.41 8.41 -16.19
N CYS A 453 11.60 8.13 -17.20
CA CYS A 453 10.16 8.14 -17.08
C CYS A 453 9.51 9.54 -16.88
N THR A 454 9.68 10.42 -17.86
CA THR A 454 9.13 11.79 -17.87
C THR A 454 7.68 11.90 -18.36
N SER A 455 6.98 10.78 -18.53
CA SER A 455 5.57 10.76 -18.99
C SER A 455 4.58 11.41 -18.01
N TRP A 456 4.95 11.47 -16.73
CA TRP A 456 4.20 12.23 -15.75
C TRP A 456 4.31 13.71 -16.06
N ASP A 457 3.22 14.37 -16.21
CA ASP A 457 3.07 15.76 -16.58
C ASP A 457 4.25 16.62 -16.03
N ARG A 458 5.12 17.08 -16.92
CA ARG A 458 6.42 17.74 -16.77
C ARG A 458 6.54 18.55 -15.48
N ARG A 459 7.19 18.00 -14.46
CA ARG A 459 7.16 18.51 -13.10
C ARG A 459 8.47 19.17 -12.68
N THR A 460 8.33 20.21 -11.88
CA THR A 460 9.47 20.90 -11.27
C THR A 460 10.20 20.05 -10.24
N ASP A 461 9.52 19.06 -9.67
CA ASP A 461 10.01 18.16 -8.64
C ASP A 461 10.94 17.05 -9.16
N LEU A 462 11.07 16.89 -10.46
CA LEU A 462 12.06 15.98 -11.05
C LEU A 462 13.49 16.56 -11.03
N VAL A 463 13.66 17.80 -10.61
CA VAL A 463 14.97 18.47 -10.54
C VAL A 463 15.15 19.14 -9.18
N TRP A 464 16.26 18.87 -8.53
CA TRP A 464 16.72 19.60 -7.36
C TRP A 464 17.92 20.48 -7.75
N PRO A 465 18.04 21.72 -7.28
CA PRO A 465 17.08 22.46 -6.45
C PRO A 465 15.77 22.76 -7.17
N ALA A 466 14.67 22.80 -6.42
CA ALA A 466 13.30 22.97 -6.92
C ALA A 466 12.93 24.43 -7.26
N ASP A 467 13.92 25.25 -7.57
CA ASP A 467 13.77 26.66 -7.95
C ASP A 467 13.50 26.87 -9.46
N LEU A 468 13.65 25.79 -10.24
CA LEU A 468 13.42 25.82 -11.68
C LEU A 468 11.94 25.56 -12.00
N THR A 469 11.37 26.39 -12.87
CA THR A 469 10.06 26.08 -13.46
C THR A 469 10.15 24.86 -14.38
N ALA A 470 9.03 24.20 -14.64
CA ALA A 470 8.97 23.06 -15.58
C ALA A 470 9.60 23.41 -16.94
N THR A 471 9.33 24.62 -17.47
CA THR A 471 9.91 25.11 -18.72
C THR A 471 11.43 25.28 -18.62
N GLN A 472 11.93 25.81 -17.51
CA GLN A 472 13.36 25.98 -17.30
C GLN A 472 14.07 24.65 -17.13
N SER A 473 13.45 23.69 -16.40
CA SER A 473 13.97 22.32 -16.25
C SER A 473 14.02 21.63 -17.60
N ALA A 474 12.95 21.70 -18.39
CA ALA A 474 12.87 21.14 -19.72
C ALA A 474 13.93 21.72 -20.67
N ALA A 475 14.10 23.05 -20.67
CA ALA A 475 15.13 23.71 -21.47
C ALA A 475 16.55 23.31 -21.03
N ARG A 476 16.75 23.08 -19.74
CA ARG A 476 18.05 22.80 -19.14
C ARG A 476 18.48 21.36 -19.27
N TYR A 477 17.55 20.39 -19.16
CA TYR A 477 17.84 18.96 -19.09
C TYR A 477 17.15 18.12 -20.18
N GLY A 478 16.27 18.69 -20.98
CA GLY A 478 15.47 17.97 -22.00
C GLY A 478 14.10 17.55 -21.50
N THR A 479 13.26 17.07 -22.40
CA THR A 479 11.87 16.71 -22.08
C THR A 479 11.43 15.35 -22.60
N ASP A 480 12.11 14.82 -23.61
CA ASP A 480 11.57 13.70 -24.41
C ASP A 480 12.46 12.45 -24.35
N ASP A 481 13.50 12.47 -23.50
CA ASP A 481 14.48 11.40 -23.42
C ASP A 481 14.31 10.58 -22.15
N THR A 482 13.56 9.48 -22.25
CA THR A 482 13.40 8.51 -21.17
C THR A 482 14.67 7.71 -20.86
N THR A 483 15.74 7.90 -21.65
CA THR A 483 17.01 7.20 -21.48
C THR A 483 17.98 7.94 -20.58
N GLY A 484 17.74 9.24 -20.35
CA GLY A 484 18.63 10.12 -19.59
C GLY A 484 19.85 10.62 -20.37
N VAL A 485 20.02 10.22 -21.62
CA VAL A 485 21.19 10.60 -22.44
C VAL A 485 21.21 12.09 -22.75
N GLU A 486 20.08 12.67 -23.12
CA GLU A 486 20.00 14.10 -23.40
C GLU A 486 20.30 14.92 -22.13
N ALA A 487 19.71 14.53 -21.01
CA ALA A 487 19.97 15.16 -19.72
C ALA A 487 21.45 15.09 -19.34
N ALA A 488 22.08 13.92 -19.53
CA ALA A 488 23.50 13.73 -19.29
C ALA A 488 24.37 14.63 -20.16
N ARG A 489 24.12 14.68 -21.48
CA ARG A 489 24.85 15.56 -22.41
C ARG A 489 24.72 17.02 -22.07
N LYS A 490 23.53 17.48 -21.73
CA LYS A 490 23.30 18.87 -21.32
C LYS A 490 23.97 19.19 -19.98
N ALA A 491 23.93 18.27 -19.02
CA ALA A 491 24.58 18.41 -17.72
C ALA A 491 26.13 18.39 -17.85
N ALA A 492 26.69 17.52 -18.69
CA ALA A 492 28.13 17.39 -18.88
C ALA A 492 28.82 18.65 -19.42
N ARG A 493 28.06 19.53 -20.07
CA ARG A 493 28.54 20.86 -20.50
C ARG A 493 28.72 21.85 -19.34
N ARG A 494 28.18 21.54 -18.16
CA ARG A 494 28.16 22.45 -17.00
C ARG A 494 29.02 21.94 -15.85
N GLY A 495 29.30 20.66 -15.78
CA GLY A 495 30.10 20.08 -14.71
C GLY A 495 30.08 18.54 -14.69
N PRO A 496 30.61 17.95 -13.64
CA PRO A 496 30.62 16.50 -13.47
C PRO A 496 29.21 15.91 -13.45
N VAL A 497 29.03 14.77 -14.14
CA VAL A 497 27.75 14.06 -14.21
C VAL A 497 27.90 12.65 -13.69
N TYR A 498 26.96 12.22 -12.89
CA TYR A 498 26.89 10.87 -12.35
C TYR A 498 25.52 10.26 -12.65
N VAL A 499 25.47 8.94 -12.70
CA VAL A 499 24.24 8.15 -12.75
C VAL A 499 24.21 7.23 -11.53
N LEU A 500 23.17 7.33 -10.74
CA LEU A 500 22.86 6.36 -9.69
C LEU A 500 22.08 5.20 -10.33
N ASP A 501 22.67 4.01 -10.29
CA ASP A 501 22.08 2.82 -10.89
C ASP A 501 20.84 2.36 -10.10
N HIS A 502 19.74 2.23 -10.76
CA HIS A 502 18.49 1.70 -10.23
C HIS A 502 18.14 0.31 -10.83
N GLY A 503 19.14 -0.37 -11.44
CA GLY A 503 19.00 -1.70 -12.01
C GLY A 503 18.39 -1.75 -13.42
N ARG A 504 18.07 -0.59 -14.02
CA ARG A 504 17.41 -0.49 -15.33
C ARG A 504 18.08 0.54 -16.26
N VAL A 505 19.26 1.00 -15.89
CA VAL A 505 20.01 1.97 -16.69
C VAL A 505 20.65 1.28 -17.86
N ASP A 506 20.31 1.70 -19.08
CA ASP A 506 20.96 1.23 -20.32
C ASP A 506 22.25 2.03 -20.55
N TYR A 507 23.36 1.51 -20.05
CA TYR A 507 24.65 2.16 -20.16
C TYR A 507 25.22 2.18 -21.58
N ASP A 508 24.76 1.32 -22.49
CA ASP A 508 25.27 1.31 -23.86
C ASP A 508 24.83 2.56 -24.61
N ARG A 509 23.63 3.05 -24.35
CA ARG A 509 23.17 4.33 -24.91
C ARG A 509 24.01 5.53 -24.49
N PHE A 510 24.55 5.54 -23.28
CA PHE A 510 25.47 6.58 -22.84
C PHE A 510 26.80 6.47 -23.59
N ARG A 511 27.33 5.24 -23.80
CA ARG A 511 28.54 5.00 -24.58
C ARG A 511 28.38 5.41 -26.04
N GLU A 512 27.25 5.08 -26.66
CA GLU A 512 26.91 5.51 -28.02
C GLU A 512 26.81 7.05 -28.13
N ALA A 513 26.42 7.70 -27.03
CA ALA A 513 26.35 9.15 -26.92
C ALA A 513 27.70 9.83 -26.67
N GLY A 514 28.80 9.07 -26.58
CA GLY A 514 30.14 9.57 -26.30
C GLY A 514 30.42 9.85 -24.82
N LEU A 515 29.66 9.20 -23.91
CA LEU A 515 29.81 9.31 -22.46
C LEU A 515 30.12 7.94 -21.87
N ASP A 516 31.34 7.74 -21.41
CA ASP A 516 31.75 6.47 -20.79
C ASP A 516 31.35 6.40 -19.31
N PRO A 517 30.51 5.43 -18.91
CA PRO A 517 30.07 5.28 -17.52
C PRO A 517 31.15 4.54 -16.70
N VAL A 518 31.94 5.28 -15.96
CA VAL A 518 33.03 4.78 -15.12
C VAL A 518 32.51 4.55 -13.70
N PRO A 519 32.61 3.33 -13.15
CA PRO A 519 32.22 3.05 -11.77
C PRO A 519 33.00 3.90 -10.77
N VAL A 520 32.34 4.36 -9.71
CA VAL A 520 32.93 5.21 -8.66
C VAL A 520 32.50 4.67 -7.29
N GLY A 521 33.47 4.54 -6.39
CA GLY A 521 33.20 4.00 -5.04
C GLY A 521 33.00 2.49 -5.00
N GLU A 522 32.65 1.97 -3.84
CA GLU A 522 32.37 0.56 -3.63
C GLU A 522 30.93 0.20 -4.10
N GLY A 523 30.74 -0.97 -4.67
CA GLY A 523 29.43 -1.54 -4.97
C GLY A 523 28.81 -1.21 -6.34
N ASN A 524 29.52 -0.52 -7.25
CA ASN A 524 29.09 -0.23 -8.63
C ASN A 524 27.73 0.50 -8.78
N GLN A 525 27.17 1.04 -7.71
CA GLN A 525 25.85 1.72 -7.74
C GLN A 525 25.95 3.14 -8.35
N LEU A 526 27.13 3.77 -8.26
CA LEU A 526 27.36 5.10 -8.81
C LEU A 526 28.35 5.04 -9.97
N ARG A 527 28.00 5.68 -11.09
CA ARG A 527 28.90 5.81 -12.23
C ARG A 527 29.07 7.27 -12.62
N LYS A 528 30.32 7.68 -12.83
CA LYS A 528 30.64 8.98 -13.42
C LYS A 528 30.56 8.85 -14.94
N LEU A 529 29.86 9.78 -15.59
CA LEU A 529 29.82 9.87 -17.05
C LEU A 529 30.99 10.75 -17.52
N VAL A 530 31.97 10.12 -18.15
CA VAL A 530 33.17 10.80 -18.66
C VAL A 530 33.04 10.97 -20.16
N PRO A 531 33.14 12.20 -20.71
CA PRO A 531 33.16 12.40 -22.14
C PRO A 531 34.29 11.60 -22.78
N ARG A 532 33.97 10.82 -23.82
CA ARG A 532 34.99 10.11 -24.58
C ARG A 532 35.84 11.15 -25.30
N THR A 533 37.10 11.20 -24.96
CA THR A 533 38.08 11.96 -25.74
C THR A 533 38.30 11.19 -27.01
N ASP A 534 37.59 11.55 -28.08
CA ASP A 534 38.02 11.10 -29.42
C ASP A 534 39.45 11.58 -29.58
N ASP A 535 40.33 10.64 -29.88
CA ASP A 535 41.70 10.95 -30.31
C ASP A 535 41.60 11.97 -31.47
N ARG A 536 42.10 13.19 -31.22
CA ARG A 536 42.18 14.24 -32.24
C ARG A 536 43.14 13.85 -33.36
#